data_0815711fc00cba00b08f1fd18449cd0d
#
_entry.id   0815711fc00cba00b08f1fd18449cd0d
#
_cell.length_a   1.000
_cell.length_b   1.000
_cell.length_c   1.000
_cell.angle_alpha   90.00
_cell.angle_beta   90.00
_cell.angle_gamma   90.00
#
_symmetry.space_group_name_H-M   'P 1'
#
loop_
_entity.id
_entity.type
_entity.pdbx_description
1 polymer ?
#
loop_
_entity_poly.entity_id
_entity_poly.type
_entity_poly.pdbx_seq_one_letter_code
_entity_poly.pdbx_strand_id
1 'polypeptide(L)'
;MNVRLLFGLMLMLVLITAVACEDSKSASSTGSSGASSSSSFEVWAVDQSPTSAEHGGLLYIWDGDDISENASQATPEIIDLAVAASNANCPAPKKPHMVLANHTSNNPLDFRFSRASHVVLANVGSGDTFFINIDSRSIVGCVNTLGGFNGAGGTANTHAATASPDSSMVIVANIGAKGESGFLHKIQTDYTNDDYTFVETLPLDQFSNALGTSVARPICHDFTADSEFAYVTMAGGGLLVVDVGSDDGTTPMTVVKVYDTETVPGIGCGVARLPNDKIMTNGESGAKGGDDFLYTFDASGAEDGEFENPVKIELPGEDTHGAVACTDQDGNLFAITSMRVSNDVNFVDLQTNKVVATQSMATNFSLDPKPDVADILGKKMFIALRGHKPLTAIGSLESADRTPGVAVLTISDDCKSFNWEAKDLASMTDSGRTVPFGLTGGSVITAADPHGLEVVIK
;
A
#
# COMPACT_ATOMS: atom_id res chain seq x y z
N MET A 1 -8.15 -21.57 55.95
CA MET A 1 -7.06 -22.54 56.08
C MET A 1 -5.97 -22.04 55.15
N ASN A 2 -4.93 -21.46 55.76
CA ASN A 2 -3.83 -20.76 55.05
C ASN A 2 -2.80 -21.77 54.53
N VAL A 3 -2.37 -21.65 53.29
CA VAL A 3 -1.11 -22.19 52.86
C VAL A 3 -0.36 -21.12 52.05
N ARG A 4 0.71 -20.60 52.63
CA ARG A 4 1.73 -19.77 51.99
C ARG A 4 2.67 -20.65 51.18
N LEU A 5 3.00 -20.25 49.97
CA LEU A 5 4.14 -20.84 49.23
C LEU A 5 5.20 -19.75 48.99
N LEU A 6 6.44 -20.14 49.31
CA LEU A 6 7.65 -19.31 49.26
C LEU A 6 8.13 -19.02 47.85
N PHE A 7 8.58 -17.79 47.65
CA PHE A 7 9.37 -17.34 46.50
C PHE A 7 10.83 -17.79 46.64
N GLY A 8 11.35 -18.45 45.64
CA GLY A 8 12.78 -18.73 45.48
C GLY A 8 13.38 -17.76 44.45
N LEU A 9 14.21 -16.84 44.91
CA LEU A 9 14.94 -15.88 44.12
C LEU A 9 16.20 -16.56 43.55
N MET A 10 16.31 -16.72 42.24
CA MET A 10 17.53 -17.22 41.58
C MET A 10 18.22 -16.04 40.88
N LEU A 11 19.31 -15.60 41.49
CA LEU A 11 20.22 -14.55 41.04
C LEU A 11 21.17 -15.14 39.97
N MET A 12 21.01 -14.73 38.70
CA MET A 12 21.93 -15.11 37.63
C MET A 12 22.95 -14.00 37.41
N LEU A 13 24.22 -14.30 37.74
CA LEU A 13 25.37 -13.43 37.57
C LEU A 13 25.85 -13.50 36.11
N VAL A 14 25.76 -12.42 35.36
CA VAL A 14 26.30 -12.30 33.99
C VAL A 14 27.70 -11.72 34.07
N LEU A 15 28.70 -12.52 33.71
CA LEU A 15 30.08 -12.08 33.52
C LEU A 15 30.20 -11.39 32.16
N ILE A 16 30.56 -10.12 32.16
CA ILE A 16 30.95 -9.36 30.97
C ILE A 16 32.46 -9.54 30.78
N THR A 17 32.87 -10.21 29.71
CA THR A 17 34.26 -10.23 29.23
C THR A 17 34.43 -9.16 28.16
N ALA A 18 35.18 -8.12 28.45
CA ALA A 18 35.65 -7.15 27.49
C ALA A 18 36.75 -7.75 26.63
N VAL A 19 36.58 -7.76 25.32
CA VAL A 19 37.63 -8.05 24.34
C VAL A 19 38.10 -6.73 23.75
N ALA A 20 39.38 -6.42 23.98
CA ALA A 20 40.06 -5.29 23.38
C ALA A 20 40.35 -5.59 21.90
N CYS A 21 40.01 -4.67 21.00
CA CYS A 21 40.48 -4.68 19.61
C CYS A 21 41.82 -3.94 19.52
N GLU A 22 42.87 -4.64 19.05
CA GLU A 22 44.12 -4.05 18.61
C GLU A 22 44.03 -3.56 17.17
N ASP A 23 44.54 -2.35 16.96
CA ASP A 23 44.75 -1.73 15.63
C ASP A 23 45.78 -2.51 14.79
N SER A 24 45.42 -2.87 13.57
CA SER A 24 46.37 -3.29 12.56
C SER A 24 46.21 -2.43 11.30
N LYS A 25 47.23 -1.62 11.03
CA LYS A 25 47.39 -0.80 9.84
C LYS A 25 47.77 -1.63 8.61
N SER A 26 47.16 -1.27 7.50
CA SER A 26 47.69 -1.17 6.13
C SER A 26 48.08 -2.43 5.37
N ALA A 27 47.35 -2.71 4.30
CA ALA A 27 47.97 -3.03 3.02
C ALA A 27 47.00 -2.63 1.87
N SER A 28 47.44 -1.71 1.02
CA SER A 28 46.79 -1.38 -0.24
C SER A 28 46.87 -2.57 -1.19
N SER A 29 45.72 -3.02 -1.74
CA SER A 29 45.70 -3.85 -2.93
C SER A 29 44.74 -3.27 -3.93
N THR A 30 45.29 -2.92 -5.05
CA THR A 30 44.64 -2.46 -6.29
C THR A 30 43.78 -3.56 -6.89
N GLY A 31 42.56 -3.18 -7.31
CA GLY A 31 41.87 -3.76 -8.45
C GLY A 31 41.09 -5.04 -8.16
N SER A 32 39.85 -4.89 -7.72
CA SER A 32 38.81 -5.90 -7.98
C SER A 32 37.63 -5.15 -8.59
N SER A 33 37.27 -5.52 -9.81
CA SER A 33 35.99 -5.17 -10.43
C SER A 33 34.87 -5.59 -9.49
N GLY A 34 34.26 -4.61 -8.83
CA GLY A 34 33.18 -4.83 -7.87
C GLY A 34 32.03 -5.55 -8.56
N ALA A 35 31.73 -6.74 -8.12
CA ALA A 35 30.38 -7.24 -8.22
C ALA A 35 29.50 -6.21 -7.48
N SER A 36 28.56 -5.57 -8.16
CA SER A 36 27.51 -4.78 -7.57
C SER A 36 26.86 -5.65 -6.51
N SER A 37 26.97 -5.29 -5.22
CA SER A 37 26.16 -5.91 -4.19
C SER A 37 24.73 -5.54 -4.52
N SER A 38 23.87 -6.51 -4.81
CA SER A 38 22.43 -6.23 -4.99
C SER A 38 21.92 -5.51 -3.73
N SER A 39 21.14 -4.46 -3.95
CA SER A 39 20.45 -3.72 -2.90
C SER A 39 19.65 -4.67 -2.01
N SER A 40 19.49 -4.32 -0.74
CA SER A 40 18.66 -5.05 0.21
C SER A 40 17.17 -4.87 -0.02
N PHE A 41 16.76 -3.96 -0.92
CA PHE A 41 15.37 -3.68 -1.25
C PHE A 41 15.20 -3.30 -2.72
N GLU A 42 13.97 -3.32 -3.14
CA GLU A 42 13.53 -2.90 -4.48
C GLU A 42 12.30 -2.00 -4.37
N VAL A 43 12.06 -1.20 -5.40
CA VAL A 43 10.84 -0.41 -5.55
C VAL A 43 10.04 -0.98 -6.71
N TRP A 44 8.85 -1.44 -6.40
CA TRP A 44 7.91 -2.04 -7.35
C TRP A 44 6.77 -1.07 -7.60
N ALA A 45 6.48 -0.75 -8.85
CA ALA A 45 5.37 0.13 -9.21
C ALA A 45 4.61 -0.42 -10.42
N VAL A 46 3.29 -0.31 -10.38
CA VAL A 46 2.42 -0.83 -11.43
C VAL A 46 1.88 0.29 -12.31
N ASP A 47 1.97 0.08 -13.63
CA ASP A 47 1.31 0.89 -14.64
C ASP A 47 0.01 0.19 -15.08
N GLN A 48 -1.11 0.82 -14.83
CA GLN A 48 -2.45 0.28 -15.10
C GLN A 48 -2.82 0.24 -16.58
N SER A 49 -2.06 0.93 -17.43
CA SER A 49 -2.43 1.09 -18.84
C SER A 49 -2.23 -0.21 -19.62
N PRO A 50 -3.19 -0.56 -20.50
CA PRO A 50 -3.17 -1.84 -21.18
C PRO A 50 -2.00 -1.96 -22.16
N THR A 51 -1.39 -3.13 -22.22
CA THR A 51 -0.33 -3.48 -23.21
C THR A 51 -0.90 -4.13 -24.46
N SER A 52 -2.17 -4.55 -24.43
CA SER A 52 -2.98 -5.01 -25.57
C SER A 52 -4.34 -4.33 -25.55
N ALA A 53 -5.23 -4.59 -26.50
CA ALA A 53 -6.48 -3.84 -26.72
C ALA A 53 -7.26 -3.42 -25.47
N GLU A 54 -7.38 -4.30 -24.46
CA GLU A 54 -8.07 -3.98 -23.19
C GLU A 54 -7.40 -4.61 -21.98
N HIS A 55 -6.32 -5.38 -22.16
CA HIS A 55 -5.68 -6.19 -21.14
C HIS A 55 -4.21 -5.83 -20.97
N GLY A 56 -3.62 -6.31 -19.89
CA GLY A 56 -2.23 -6.13 -19.56
C GLY A 56 -2.02 -5.01 -18.56
N GLY A 57 -0.84 -4.52 -18.54
CA GLY A 57 -0.23 -3.55 -17.65
C GLY A 57 1.24 -3.87 -17.54
N LEU A 58 2.02 -2.98 -17.00
CA LEU A 58 3.45 -3.20 -16.78
C LEU A 58 3.76 -3.11 -15.29
N LEU A 59 4.65 -3.98 -14.84
CA LEU A 59 5.24 -3.89 -13.51
C LEU A 59 6.69 -3.46 -13.68
N TYR A 60 7.03 -2.35 -13.05
CA TYR A 60 8.36 -1.76 -13.03
C TYR A 60 9.04 -2.10 -11.71
N ILE A 61 10.27 -2.58 -11.78
CA ILE A 61 11.05 -3.00 -10.62
C ILE A 61 12.42 -2.33 -10.69
N TRP A 62 12.70 -1.42 -9.78
CA TRP A 62 14.00 -0.78 -9.66
C TRP A 62 14.81 -1.39 -8.52
N ASP A 63 16.13 -1.48 -8.70
CA ASP A 63 17.05 -1.65 -7.58
C ASP A 63 16.92 -0.45 -6.62
N GLY A 64 16.83 -0.72 -5.32
CA GLY A 64 16.54 0.29 -4.32
C GLY A 64 17.64 1.31 -4.15
N ASP A 65 18.91 0.90 -4.26
CA ASP A 65 20.05 1.82 -4.15
C ASP A 65 20.14 2.71 -5.39
N ASP A 66 19.99 2.13 -6.59
CA ASP A 66 20.04 2.87 -7.86
C ASP A 66 18.96 3.95 -7.93
N ILE A 67 17.70 3.60 -7.61
CA ILE A 67 16.59 4.58 -7.65
C ILE A 67 16.74 5.62 -6.55
N SER A 68 17.31 5.27 -5.40
CA SER A 68 17.53 6.21 -4.28
C SER A 68 18.66 7.18 -4.53
N GLU A 69 19.66 6.80 -5.32
CA GLU A 69 20.81 7.64 -5.66
C GLU A 69 20.47 8.61 -6.80
N ASN A 70 19.91 8.10 -7.91
CA ASN A 70 19.54 8.91 -9.07
C ASN A 70 18.38 8.24 -9.84
N ALA A 71 17.16 8.50 -9.42
CA ALA A 71 15.96 7.89 -10.01
C ALA A 71 15.84 8.14 -11.52
N SER A 72 16.29 9.30 -12.03
CA SER A 72 16.21 9.64 -13.44
C SER A 72 17.15 8.81 -14.35
N GLN A 73 18.12 8.13 -13.76
CA GLN A 73 19.06 7.26 -14.46
C GLN A 73 18.88 5.78 -14.09
N ALA A 74 18.13 5.49 -13.05
CA ALA A 74 17.84 4.13 -12.62
C ALA A 74 17.05 3.40 -13.70
N THR A 75 17.52 2.22 -14.08
CA THR A 75 16.90 1.41 -15.14
C THR A 75 16.07 0.31 -14.50
N PRO A 76 14.73 0.28 -14.68
CA PRO A 76 13.89 -0.76 -14.12
C PRO A 76 13.98 -2.05 -14.94
N GLU A 77 13.82 -3.17 -14.27
CA GLU A 77 13.27 -4.36 -14.90
C GLU A 77 11.79 -4.12 -15.19
N ILE A 78 11.31 -4.50 -16.38
CA ILE A 78 9.90 -4.30 -16.79
C ILE A 78 9.27 -5.63 -17.13
N ILE A 79 8.20 -5.98 -16.45
CA ILE A 79 7.42 -7.20 -16.68
C ILE A 79 6.11 -6.82 -17.36
N ASP A 80 5.85 -7.37 -18.56
CA ASP A 80 4.53 -7.33 -19.18
C ASP A 80 3.62 -8.35 -18.48
N LEU A 81 2.64 -7.85 -17.74
CA LEU A 81 1.76 -8.66 -16.91
C LEU A 81 0.84 -9.59 -17.74
N ALA A 82 0.51 -9.23 -18.98
CA ALA A 82 -0.28 -10.13 -19.84
C ALA A 82 0.57 -11.34 -20.31
N VAL A 83 1.85 -11.10 -20.63
CA VAL A 83 2.79 -12.16 -21.00
C VAL A 83 3.09 -13.05 -19.79
N ALA A 84 3.36 -12.45 -18.64
CA ALA A 84 3.63 -13.19 -17.39
C ALA A 84 2.43 -14.05 -16.97
N ALA A 85 1.20 -13.53 -17.06
CA ALA A 85 -0.02 -14.26 -16.76
C ALA A 85 -0.22 -15.45 -17.72
N SER A 86 0.03 -15.25 -19.03
CA SER A 86 -0.05 -16.32 -20.01
C SER A 86 0.95 -17.46 -19.72
N ASN A 87 2.16 -17.12 -19.30
CA ASN A 87 3.20 -18.12 -18.94
C ASN A 87 2.80 -18.92 -17.69
N ALA A 88 2.06 -18.31 -16.77
CA ALA A 88 1.55 -18.93 -15.55
C ALA A 88 0.19 -19.64 -15.74
N ASN A 89 -0.37 -19.68 -16.95
CA ASN A 89 -1.75 -20.13 -17.23
C ASN A 89 -2.82 -19.35 -16.45
N CYS A 90 -2.55 -18.09 -16.13
CA CYS A 90 -3.50 -17.16 -15.51
C CYS A 90 -4.24 -16.34 -16.57
N PRO A 91 -5.46 -15.84 -16.27
CA PRO A 91 -6.15 -14.90 -17.13
C PRO A 91 -5.31 -13.64 -17.37
N ALA A 92 -5.44 -13.01 -18.55
CA ALA A 92 -4.78 -11.73 -18.80
C ALA A 92 -5.38 -10.65 -17.88
N PRO A 93 -4.55 -9.91 -17.11
CA PRO A 93 -5.04 -8.90 -16.18
C PRO A 93 -5.66 -7.73 -16.92
N LYS A 94 -6.53 -7.00 -16.21
CA LYS A 94 -7.09 -5.74 -16.70
C LYS A 94 -6.99 -4.70 -15.59
N LYS A 95 -6.31 -3.59 -15.88
CA LYS A 95 -6.04 -2.50 -14.93
C LYS A 95 -5.42 -3.03 -13.63
N PRO A 96 -4.20 -3.55 -13.65
CA PRO A 96 -3.48 -3.89 -12.42
C PRO A 96 -3.39 -2.63 -11.56
N HIS A 97 -3.69 -2.72 -10.27
CA HIS A 97 -4.02 -1.55 -9.47
C HIS A 97 -3.14 -1.39 -8.24
N MET A 98 -3.25 -2.28 -7.27
CA MET A 98 -2.45 -2.26 -6.06
C MET A 98 -1.45 -3.41 -6.08
N VAL A 99 -0.22 -3.11 -5.72
CA VAL A 99 0.89 -4.05 -5.56
C VAL A 99 1.37 -3.93 -4.11
N LEU A 100 1.32 -5.04 -3.35
CA LEU A 100 1.65 -5.07 -1.93
C LEU A 100 2.46 -6.32 -1.61
N ALA A 101 3.52 -6.19 -0.82
CA ALA A 101 4.36 -7.32 -0.42
C ALA A 101 3.71 -8.14 0.70
N ASN A 102 3.96 -9.46 0.71
CA ASN A 102 3.69 -10.26 1.90
C ASN A 102 4.83 -10.03 2.89
N HIS A 103 4.50 -9.71 4.12
CA HIS A 103 5.48 -9.54 5.19
C HIS A 103 5.53 -10.82 6.03
N THR A 104 6.75 -11.27 6.35
CA THR A 104 6.95 -12.55 7.06
C THR A 104 7.29 -12.37 8.54
N SER A 105 7.19 -11.16 9.08
CA SER A 105 7.52 -10.88 10.47
C SER A 105 6.27 -10.73 11.34
N ASN A 106 6.21 -11.50 12.41
CA ASN A 106 5.23 -11.36 13.48
C ASN A 106 5.57 -10.21 14.44
N ASN A 107 6.62 -9.42 14.17
CA ASN A 107 6.96 -8.27 15.00
C ASN A 107 6.28 -7.02 14.44
N PRO A 108 5.28 -6.46 15.14
CA PRO A 108 4.54 -5.30 14.65
C PRO A 108 5.39 -4.03 14.48
N LEU A 109 6.57 -3.97 15.11
CA LEU A 109 7.52 -2.86 14.95
C LEU A 109 8.42 -3.03 13.72
N ASP A 110 8.62 -4.26 13.27
CA ASP A 110 9.55 -4.62 12.19
C ASP A 110 8.87 -5.06 10.89
N PHE A 111 7.53 -5.16 10.86
CA PHE A 111 6.82 -5.73 9.71
C PHE A 111 7.13 -5.00 8.38
N ARG A 112 7.34 -3.68 8.43
CA ARG A 112 7.70 -2.87 7.26
C ARG A 112 9.14 -3.08 6.78
N PHE A 113 9.97 -3.74 7.60
CA PHE A 113 11.37 -4.04 7.30
C PHE A 113 11.63 -5.53 7.25
N SER A 114 10.57 -6.35 7.26
CA SER A 114 10.72 -7.79 7.11
C SER A 114 10.89 -8.17 5.65
N ARG A 115 11.68 -9.21 5.44
CA ARG A 115 11.85 -9.77 4.10
C ARG A 115 10.52 -10.29 3.58
N ALA A 116 10.16 -9.89 2.36
CA ALA A 116 9.05 -10.46 1.63
C ALA A 116 9.52 -11.58 0.71
N SER A 117 8.66 -12.54 0.42
CA SER A 117 8.91 -13.58 -0.58
C SER A 117 8.07 -13.40 -1.83
N HIS A 118 6.92 -12.75 -1.69
CA HIS A 118 5.94 -12.55 -2.76
C HIS A 118 5.34 -11.15 -2.72
N VAL A 119 4.84 -10.75 -3.87
CA VAL A 119 4.03 -9.55 -4.03
C VAL A 119 2.64 -9.99 -4.47
N VAL A 120 1.63 -9.39 -3.87
CA VAL A 120 0.21 -9.59 -4.19
C VAL A 120 -0.26 -8.44 -5.05
N LEU A 121 -0.81 -8.74 -6.24
CA LEU A 121 -1.26 -7.74 -7.19
C LEU A 121 -2.77 -7.84 -7.42
N ALA A 122 -3.50 -6.79 -7.10
CA ALA A 122 -4.93 -6.67 -7.36
C ALA A 122 -5.20 -6.11 -8.76
N ASN A 123 -6.10 -6.76 -9.51
CA ASN A 123 -6.46 -6.36 -10.89
C ASN A 123 -7.90 -5.85 -10.95
N VAL A 124 -8.08 -4.53 -10.86
CA VAL A 124 -9.40 -3.87 -10.70
C VAL A 124 -10.35 -4.05 -11.90
N GLY A 125 -9.85 -4.44 -13.05
CA GLY A 125 -10.66 -4.61 -14.25
C GLY A 125 -10.98 -6.05 -14.62
N SER A 126 -10.39 -7.06 -13.93
CA SER A 126 -10.57 -8.49 -14.26
C SER A 126 -11.01 -9.35 -13.08
N GLY A 127 -10.93 -8.85 -11.85
CA GLY A 127 -11.35 -9.59 -10.65
C GLY A 127 -10.33 -10.65 -10.19
N ASP A 128 -9.11 -10.57 -10.69
CA ASP A 128 -8.04 -11.49 -10.35
C ASP A 128 -7.10 -10.88 -9.31
N THR A 129 -6.59 -11.74 -8.44
CA THR A 129 -5.46 -11.46 -7.56
C THR A 129 -4.29 -12.33 -8.01
N PHE A 130 -3.14 -11.73 -8.30
CA PHE A 130 -1.93 -12.45 -8.69
C PHE A 130 -0.93 -12.50 -7.54
N PHE A 131 -0.22 -13.61 -7.45
CA PHE A 131 0.88 -13.85 -6.53
C PHE A 131 2.17 -13.94 -7.35
N ILE A 132 3.09 -13.02 -7.10
CA ILE A 132 4.34 -12.89 -7.85
C ILE A 132 5.49 -13.20 -6.91
N ASN A 133 6.27 -14.23 -7.22
CA ASN A 133 7.47 -14.55 -6.45
C ASN A 133 8.57 -13.54 -6.74
N ILE A 134 9.14 -12.95 -5.68
CA ILE A 134 10.09 -11.84 -5.78
C ILE A 134 11.40 -12.29 -6.44
N ASP A 135 11.92 -13.47 -6.11
CA ASP A 135 13.20 -13.94 -6.63
C ASP A 135 13.12 -14.36 -8.11
N SER A 136 12.04 -15.05 -8.50
CA SER A 136 11.86 -15.56 -9.87
C SER A 136 11.19 -14.57 -10.84
N ARG A 137 10.61 -13.47 -10.34
CA ARG A 137 9.84 -12.50 -11.14
C ARG A 137 8.61 -13.09 -11.84
N SER A 138 8.19 -14.26 -11.41
CA SER A 138 7.12 -15.02 -12.06
C SER A 138 5.82 -14.92 -11.28
N ILE A 139 4.69 -14.87 -12.00
CA ILE A 139 3.39 -15.13 -11.40
C ILE A 139 3.37 -16.63 -11.07
N VAL A 140 3.25 -16.96 -9.79
CA VAL A 140 3.23 -18.35 -9.28
C VAL A 140 1.82 -18.80 -8.90
N GLY A 141 0.86 -17.87 -8.83
CA GLY A 141 -0.54 -18.17 -8.55
C GLY A 141 -1.46 -17.04 -8.99
N CYS A 142 -2.70 -17.39 -9.27
CA CYS A 142 -3.76 -16.44 -9.54
C CYS A 142 -5.10 -16.96 -9.02
N VAL A 143 -5.84 -16.11 -8.32
CA VAL A 143 -7.16 -16.42 -7.79
C VAL A 143 -8.16 -15.45 -8.38
N ASN A 144 -9.17 -15.99 -9.06
CA ASN A 144 -10.28 -15.22 -9.61
C ASN A 144 -11.44 -15.22 -8.60
N THR A 145 -11.94 -14.04 -8.24
CA THR A 145 -13.01 -13.86 -7.26
C THR A 145 -14.38 -13.57 -7.89
N LEU A 146 -14.48 -13.62 -9.23
CA LEU A 146 -15.75 -13.46 -9.94
C LEU A 146 -16.77 -14.51 -9.51
N GLY A 147 -17.99 -14.08 -9.20
CA GLY A 147 -19.04 -14.94 -8.72
C GLY A 147 -18.96 -15.29 -7.22
N GLY A 148 -17.82 -15.00 -6.57
CA GLY A 148 -17.62 -15.27 -5.15
C GLY A 148 -17.48 -16.75 -4.79
N PHE A 149 -17.07 -17.01 -3.56
CA PHE A 149 -16.98 -18.38 -3.03
C PHE A 149 -18.38 -18.99 -2.94
N ASN A 150 -18.56 -20.20 -3.49
CA ASN A 150 -19.85 -20.91 -3.55
C ASN A 150 -21.01 -20.07 -4.13
N GLY A 151 -20.73 -19.11 -5.01
CA GLY A 151 -21.75 -18.26 -5.63
C GLY A 151 -22.25 -17.12 -4.73
N ALA A 152 -21.52 -16.76 -3.68
CA ALA A 152 -21.90 -15.67 -2.76
C ALA A 152 -21.81 -14.26 -3.38
N GLY A 153 -21.33 -14.14 -4.60
CA GLY A 153 -21.23 -12.88 -5.34
C GLY A 153 -19.81 -12.36 -5.43
N GLY A 154 -19.57 -11.50 -6.41
CA GLY A 154 -18.29 -10.88 -6.72
C GLY A 154 -18.35 -10.23 -8.09
N THR A 155 -17.46 -9.25 -8.30
CA THR A 155 -17.37 -8.50 -9.56
C THR A 155 -15.92 -8.46 -10.06
N ALA A 156 -15.71 -7.92 -11.27
CA ALA A 156 -14.36 -7.70 -11.81
C ALA A 156 -13.58 -6.56 -11.13
N ASN A 157 -14.06 -6.03 -9.99
CA ASN A 157 -13.53 -4.80 -9.39
C ASN A 157 -12.70 -5.08 -8.12
N THR A 158 -11.69 -5.93 -8.22
CA THR A 158 -10.70 -6.19 -7.16
C THR A 158 -9.82 -4.95 -6.97
N HIS A 159 -10.08 -4.16 -5.92
CA HIS A 159 -9.41 -2.88 -5.70
C HIS A 159 -8.09 -3.03 -4.96
N ALA A 160 -8.09 -3.70 -3.83
CA ALA A 160 -6.91 -4.00 -3.03
C ALA A 160 -6.90 -5.46 -2.59
N ALA A 161 -5.72 -6.03 -2.43
CA ALA A 161 -5.50 -7.36 -1.92
C ALA A 161 -4.29 -7.32 -0.99
N THR A 162 -4.52 -7.46 0.32
CA THR A 162 -3.50 -7.29 1.36
C THR A 162 -3.27 -8.62 2.07
N ALA A 163 -2.00 -9.01 2.19
CA ALA A 163 -1.62 -10.18 2.98
C ALA A 163 -1.70 -9.87 4.48
N SER A 164 -2.16 -10.84 5.27
CA SER A 164 -2.08 -10.74 6.73
C SER A 164 -0.63 -10.72 7.20
N PRO A 165 -0.33 -10.10 8.36
CA PRO A 165 1.03 -10.04 8.92
C PRO A 165 1.70 -11.40 9.11
N ASP A 166 0.94 -12.43 9.45
CA ASP A 166 1.41 -13.81 9.57
C ASP A 166 1.52 -14.55 8.23
N SER A 167 1.13 -13.91 7.14
CA SER A 167 1.14 -14.45 5.77
C SER A 167 0.29 -15.72 5.58
N SER A 168 -0.72 -15.94 6.42
CA SER A 168 -1.62 -17.09 6.32
C SER A 168 -2.78 -16.87 5.35
N MET A 169 -3.13 -15.60 5.08
CA MET A 169 -4.24 -15.25 4.22
C MET A 169 -4.02 -13.94 3.47
N VAL A 170 -4.82 -13.74 2.44
CA VAL A 170 -5.03 -12.44 1.77
C VAL A 170 -6.52 -12.10 1.85
N ILE A 171 -6.82 -10.90 2.31
CA ILE A 171 -8.16 -10.32 2.14
C ILE A 171 -8.17 -9.47 0.87
N VAL A 172 -9.22 -9.62 0.09
CA VAL A 172 -9.44 -8.90 -1.18
C VAL A 172 -10.64 -7.98 -1.03
N ALA A 173 -10.44 -6.68 -1.18
CA ALA A 173 -11.51 -5.69 -1.25
C ALA A 173 -12.04 -5.60 -2.68
N ASN A 174 -13.21 -6.16 -2.93
CA ASN A 174 -13.91 -6.07 -4.20
C ASN A 174 -14.96 -4.95 -4.11
N ILE A 175 -14.70 -3.84 -4.79
CA ILE A 175 -15.48 -2.59 -4.64
C ILE A 175 -16.93 -2.70 -5.13
N GLY A 176 -17.30 -3.80 -5.80
CA GLY A 176 -18.61 -3.98 -6.39
C GLY A 176 -18.79 -3.24 -7.73
N ALA A 177 -19.88 -3.49 -8.41
CA ALA A 177 -20.27 -2.74 -9.60
C ALA A 177 -20.75 -1.33 -9.22
N LYS A 178 -20.81 -0.41 -10.19
CA LYS A 178 -21.30 0.95 -9.94
C LYS A 178 -22.74 0.92 -9.44
N GLY A 179 -22.98 1.45 -8.24
CA GLY A 179 -24.29 1.50 -7.61
C GLY A 179 -24.70 0.22 -6.87
N GLU A 180 -23.78 -0.73 -6.73
CA GLU A 180 -23.96 -1.97 -5.96
C GLU A 180 -22.96 -2.03 -4.82
N SER A 181 -23.33 -2.75 -3.77
CA SER A 181 -22.42 -3.07 -2.67
C SER A 181 -21.33 -4.04 -3.14
N GLY A 182 -20.18 -3.97 -2.49
CA GLY A 182 -19.04 -4.85 -2.76
C GLY A 182 -18.95 -6.02 -1.81
N PHE A 183 -17.77 -6.63 -1.81
CA PHE A 183 -17.50 -7.88 -1.12
C PHE A 183 -16.11 -7.84 -0.50
N LEU A 184 -15.91 -8.60 0.56
CA LEU A 184 -14.57 -9.05 0.97
C LEU A 184 -14.43 -10.52 0.59
N HIS A 185 -13.29 -10.88 0.04
CA HIS A 185 -12.95 -12.26 -0.26
C HIS A 185 -11.72 -12.65 0.52
N LYS A 186 -11.69 -13.90 1.01
CA LYS A 186 -10.54 -14.47 1.71
C LYS A 186 -9.87 -15.53 0.85
N ILE A 187 -8.56 -15.43 0.72
CA ILE A 187 -7.70 -16.41 0.06
C ILE A 187 -6.75 -16.93 1.13
N GLN A 188 -6.80 -18.22 1.42
CA GLN A 188 -5.79 -18.91 2.22
C GLN A 188 -4.49 -18.99 1.43
N THR A 189 -3.35 -18.75 2.08
CA THR A 189 -2.05 -18.69 1.41
C THR A 189 -1.02 -19.61 2.05
N ASP A 190 -0.28 -20.33 1.23
CA ASP A 190 0.96 -21.02 1.58
C ASP A 190 2.06 -20.58 0.60
N TYR A 191 2.77 -19.52 0.95
CA TYR A 191 3.82 -18.97 0.11
C TYR A 191 5.06 -19.88 -0.02
N THR A 192 5.18 -20.92 0.81
CA THR A 192 6.27 -21.92 0.71
C THR A 192 6.04 -22.88 -0.45
N ASN A 193 4.78 -23.22 -0.68
CA ASN A 193 4.36 -24.19 -1.69
C ASN A 193 3.67 -23.56 -2.90
N ASP A 194 3.58 -22.22 -2.94
CA ASP A 194 2.83 -21.46 -3.95
C ASP A 194 1.37 -21.91 -4.07
N ASP A 195 0.71 -22.20 -2.93
CA ASP A 195 -0.67 -22.66 -2.87
C ASP A 195 -1.59 -21.54 -2.36
N TYR A 196 -2.62 -21.24 -3.16
CA TYR A 196 -3.53 -20.12 -2.92
C TYR A 196 -4.97 -20.57 -3.12
N THR A 197 -5.70 -20.76 -2.03
CA THR A 197 -7.05 -21.31 -2.05
C THR A 197 -8.09 -20.24 -1.71
N PHE A 198 -9.05 -20.01 -2.61
CA PHE A 198 -10.19 -19.14 -2.35
C PHE A 198 -11.15 -19.84 -1.39
N VAL A 199 -11.38 -19.28 -0.18
CA VAL A 199 -12.09 -19.98 0.90
C VAL A 199 -13.37 -19.29 1.35
N GLU A 200 -13.53 -17.97 1.13
CA GLU A 200 -14.69 -17.25 1.65
C GLU A 200 -15.05 -15.99 0.88
N THR A 201 -16.33 -15.62 0.90
CA THR A 201 -16.85 -14.32 0.45
C THR A 201 -17.82 -13.78 1.50
N LEU A 202 -17.58 -12.57 1.96
CA LEU A 202 -18.47 -11.78 2.83
C LEU A 202 -19.15 -10.68 1.99
N PRO A 203 -20.47 -10.80 1.68
CA PRO A 203 -21.24 -9.71 1.07
C PRO A 203 -21.45 -8.56 2.05
N LEU A 204 -21.29 -7.31 1.57
CA LEU A 204 -21.35 -6.13 2.43
C LEU A 204 -22.66 -5.32 2.33
N ASP A 205 -23.61 -5.73 1.50
CA ASP A 205 -24.88 -5.03 1.29
C ASP A 205 -25.68 -4.82 2.57
N GLN A 206 -25.65 -5.78 3.50
CA GLN A 206 -26.32 -5.73 4.80
C GLN A 206 -25.79 -4.61 5.72
N PHE A 207 -24.59 -4.08 5.48
CA PHE A 207 -23.99 -3.03 6.31
C PHE A 207 -24.22 -1.62 5.75
N SER A 208 -24.84 -1.47 4.58
CA SER A 208 -25.06 -0.17 3.93
C SER A 208 -25.82 0.81 4.84
N ASN A 209 -26.89 0.35 5.49
CA ASN A 209 -27.67 1.18 6.41
C ASN A 209 -26.86 1.63 7.65
N ALA A 210 -26.07 0.73 8.24
CA ALA A 210 -25.23 1.03 9.39
C ALA A 210 -24.09 2.01 9.03
N LEU A 211 -23.59 1.95 7.81
CA LEU A 211 -22.64 2.92 7.26
C LEU A 211 -23.25 4.28 6.95
N GLY A 212 -24.58 4.38 6.86
CA GLY A 212 -25.26 5.60 6.42
C GLY A 212 -25.18 5.84 4.91
N THR A 213 -24.98 4.78 4.11
CA THR A 213 -24.85 4.84 2.64
C THR A 213 -25.91 3.98 1.96
N SER A 214 -26.14 4.20 0.67
CA SER A 214 -27.02 3.33 -0.13
C SER A 214 -26.37 2.01 -0.51
N VAL A 215 -25.02 1.95 -0.53
CA VAL A 215 -24.22 0.79 -0.93
C VAL A 215 -22.91 0.76 -0.13
N ALA A 216 -22.50 -0.41 0.33
CA ALA A 216 -21.23 -0.63 1.04
C ALA A 216 -20.16 -1.08 0.02
N ARG A 217 -19.15 -0.25 -0.23
CA ARG A 217 -18.14 -0.47 -1.28
C ARG A 217 -16.73 -0.44 -0.70
N PRO A 218 -16.12 -1.59 -0.37
CA PRO A 218 -14.78 -1.63 0.20
C PRO A 218 -13.74 -1.20 -0.82
N ILE A 219 -12.71 -0.48 -0.38
CA ILE A 219 -11.61 -0.03 -1.25
C ILE A 219 -10.25 -0.52 -0.79
N CYS A 220 -9.80 -0.14 0.41
CA CYS A 220 -8.50 -0.50 0.94
C CYS A 220 -8.62 -1.00 2.38
N HIS A 221 -7.62 -1.72 2.84
CA HIS A 221 -7.61 -2.25 4.21
C HIS A 221 -6.18 -2.57 4.64
N ASP A 222 -5.98 -2.63 5.95
CA ASP A 222 -4.81 -3.20 6.59
C ASP A 222 -5.25 -3.96 7.84
N PHE A 223 -4.39 -4.86 8.32
CA PHE A 223 -4.67 -5.72 9.46
C PHE A 223 -4.12 -5.13 10.76
N THR A 224 -4.65 -5.60 11.88
CA THR A 224 -3.95 -5.53 13.17
C THR A 224 -2.68 -6.39 13.14
N ALA A 225 -1.77 -6.14 14.07
CA ALA A 225 -0.46 -6.80 14.09
C ALA A 225 -0.54 -8.33 14.31
N ASP A 226 -1.58 -8.79 15.02
CA ASP A 226 -1.90 -10.18 15.31
C ASP A 226 -2.57 -10.93 14.14
N SER A 227 -2.92 -10.23 13.07
CA SER A 227 -3.67 -10.77 11.92
C SER A 227 -5.15 -11.08 12.20
N GLU A 228 -5.72 -10.70 13.35
CA GLU A 228 -7.08 -11.07 13.73
C GLU A 228 -8.15 -10.13 13.19
N PHE A 229 -7.83 -8.85 13.02
CA PHE A 229 -8.78 -7.86 12.53
C PHE A 229 -8.27 -7.12 11.31
N ALA A 230 -9.20 -6.81 10.39
CA ALA A 230 -8.94 -5.92 9.24
C ALA A 230 -9.78 -4.64 9.36
N TYR A 231 -9.14 -3.48 9.16
CA TYR A 231 -9.78 -2.17 9.09
C TYR A 231 -10.00 -1.82 7.62
N VAL A 232 -11.26 -1.86 7.18
CA VAL A 232 -11.65 -1.77 5.76
C VAL A 232 -12.33 -0.45 5.48
N THR A 233 -11.75 0.37 4.64
CA THR A 233 -12.31 1.67 4.22
C THR A 233 -13.35 1.51 3.13
N MET A 234 -14.34 2.41 3.11
CA MET A 234 -15.47 2.36 2.18
C MET A 234 -15.46 3.53 1.20
N ALA A 235 -15.62 3.24 -0.09
CA ALA A 235 -15.87 4.27 -1.10
C ALA A 235 -17.19 5.00 -0.80
N GLY A 236 -17.10 6.28 -0.44
CA GLY A 236 -18.24 7.08 0.01
C GLY A 236 -18.24 7.35 1.50
N GLY A 237 -17.21 6.92 2.21
CA GLY A 237 -17.03 7.10 3.64
C GLY A 237 -17.51 5.93 4.47
N GLY A 238 -17.16 5.96 5.74
CA GLY A 238 -17.33 4.88 6.68
C GLY A 238 -16.15 3.91 6.69
N LEU A 239 -16.09 3.07 7.72
CA LEU A 239 -15.09 2.02 7.89
C LEU A 239 -15.71 0.82 8.59
N LEU A 240 -15.32 -0.36 8.19
CA LEU A 240 -15.67 -1.62 8.87
C LEU A 240 -14.44 -2.18 9.58
N VAL A 241 -14.62 -2.66 10.81
CA VAL A 241 -13.65 -3.55 11.45
C VAL A 241 -14.20 -4.97 11.32
N VAL A 242 -13.38 -5.83 10.74
CA VAL A 242 -13.73 -7.21 10.42
C VAL A 242 -12.83 -8.13 11.23
N ASP A 243 -13.43 -8.96 12.09
CA ASP A 243 -12.80 -10.16 12.59
C ASP A 243 -12.62 -11.11 11.39
N VAL A 244 -11.39 -11.42 11.05
CA VAL A 244 -11.10 -12.16 9.81
C VAL A 244 -11.34 -13.67 9.95
N GLY A 245 -11.57 -14.17 11.16
CA GLY A 245 -11.78 -15.60 11.42
C GLY A 245 -10.55 -16.44 11.11
N SER A 246 -10.74 -17.72 10.81
CA SER A 246 -9.62 -18.60 10.46
C SER A 246 -9.21 -18.47 8.99
N ASP A 247 -7.93 -18.73 8.71
CA ASP A 247 -7.33 -18.67 7.38
C ASP A 247 -8.00 -19.65 6.39
N ASP A 248 -8.40 -20.83 6.86
CA ASP A 248 -9.06 -21.87 6.07
C ASP A 248 -10.57 -21.64 5.85
N GLY A 249 -11.12 -20.56 6.41
CA GLY A 249 -12.54 -20.20 6.31
C GLY A 249 -13.48 -21.06 7.17
N THR A 250 -12.98 -21.92 8.06
CA THR A 250 -13.84 -22.70 8.99
C THR A 250 -14.49 -21.81 10.04
N THR A 251 -13.82 -20.75 10.47
CA THR A 251 -14.42 -19.63 11.21
C THR A 251 -14.57 -18.45 10.22
N PRO A 252 -15.82 -18.03 9.93
CA PRO A 252 -16.05 -17.03 8.88
C PRO A 252 -15.66 -15.61 9.32
N MET A 253 -15.41 -14.75 8.33
CA MET A 253 -15.26 -13.30 8.53
C MET A 253 -16.54 -12.71 9.14
N THR A 254 -16.39 -11.83 10.11
CA THR A 254 -17.51 -11.16 10.78
C THR A 254 -17.23 -9.67 10.97
N VAL A 255 -18.16 -8.80 10.56
CA VAL A 255 -18.04 -7.37 10.88
C VAL A 255 -18.38 -7.17 12.35
N VAL A 256 -17.41 -6.73 13.13
CA VAL A 256 -17.53 -6.53 14.59
C VAL A 256 -17.78 -5.07 14.95
N LYS A 257 -17.39 -4.12 14.07
CA LYS A 257 -17.64 -2.69 14.26
C LYS A 257 -17.92 -2.00 12.94
N VAL A 258 -18.85 -1.08 12.95
CA VAL A 258 -19.15 -0.16 11.86
C VAL A 258 -18.93 1.26 12.35
N TYR A 259 -18.07 2.03 11.70
CA TYR A 259 -18.00 3.47 11.78
C TYR A 259 -18.74 4.04 10.57
N ASP A 260 -19.75 4.84 10.82
CA ASP A 260 -20.59 5.43 9.77
C ASP A 260 -19.93 6.63 9.07
N THR A 261 -20.61 7.15 8.06
CA THR A 261 -20.14 8.33 7.32
C THR A 261 -20.17 9.64 8.11
N GLU A 262 -20.83 9.70 9.27
CA GLU A 262 -20.75 10.84 10.16
C GLU A 262 -19.46 10.80 10.98
N THR A 263 -19.06 9.61 11.40
CA THR A 263 -17.81 9.37 12.14
C THR A 263 -16.58 9.43 11.24
N VAL A 264 -16.66 8.78 10.07
CA VAL A 264 -15.57 8.70 9.07
C VAL A 264 -16.11 9.19 7.72
N PRO A 265 -16.33 10.50 7.55
CA PRO A 265 -16.67 11.03 6.23
C PRO A 265 -15.48 10.92 5.29
N GLY A 266 -15.77 10.60 4.03
CA GLY A 266 -14.75 10.55 2.99
C GLY A 266 -14.29 9.14 2.64
N ILE A 267 -13.42 9.08 1.62
CA ILE A 267 -12.87 7.85 1.03
C ILE A 267 -11.42 7.73 1.47
N GLY A 268 -11.02 6.59 2.04
CA GLY A 268 -9.64 6.36 2.46
C GLY A 268 -8.99 5.23 1.68
N CYS A 269 -7.86 5.47 1.02
CA CYS A 269 -7.04 4.40 0.43
C CYS A 269 -5.61 4.35 0.97
N GLY A 270 -5.15 5.34 1.70
CA GLY A 270 -3.89 5.31 2.42
C GLY A 270 -4.06 4.67 3.80
N VAL A 271 -4.43 3.38 3.85
CA VAL A 271 -4.52 2.64 5.12
C VAL A 271 -3.15 2.11 5.47
N ALA A 272 -2.73 2.32 6.71
CA ALA A 272 -1.46 1.79 7.19
C ALA A 272 -1.51 1.49 8.69
N ARG A 273 -0.92 0.37 9.05
CA ARG A 273 -0.66 0.03 10.44
C ARG A 273 0.44 0.92 11.00
N LEU A 274 0.24 1.40 12.20
CA LEU A 274 1.20 2.19 12.97
C LEU A 274 1.76 1.35 14.13
N PRO A 275 2.91 1.76 14.70
CA PRO A 275 3.35 1.24 15.99
C PRO A 275 2.29 1.44 17.07
N ASN A 276 2.32 0.62 18.12
CA ASN A 276 1.40 0.65 19.26
C ASN A 276 -0.07 0.35 18.89
N ASP A 277 -0.28 -0.64 18.06
CA ASP A 277 -1.59 -1.18 17.71
C ASP A 277 -2.58 -0.11 17.21
N LYS A 278 -2.08 0.82 16.40
CA LYS A 278 -2.90 1.83 15.76
C LYS A 278 -2.98 1.59 14.25
N ILE A 279 -4.13 1.95 13.70
CA ILE A 279 -4.36 2.00 12.26
C ILE A 279 -4.59 3.45 11.86
N MET A 280 -3.90 3.94 10.84
CA MET A 280 -4.23 5.22 10.22
C MET A 280 -4.89 5.01 8.87
N THR A 281 -5.76 5.93 8.50
CA THR A 281 -6.27 6.02 7.13
C THR A 281 -6.57 7.47 6.79
N ASN A 282 -6.38 7.81 5.52
CA ASN A 282 -6.87 9.09 5.02
C ASN A 282 -8.34 9.00 4.61
N GLY A 283 -9.01 10.15 4.57
CA GLY A 283 -10.40 10.28 4.17
C GLY A 283 -10.58 11.47 3.24
N GLU A 284 -10.81 11.17 1.97
CA GLU A 284 -11.11 12.16 0.95
C GLU A 284 -12.59 12.56 1.02
N SER A 285 -12.90 13.85 1.01
CA SER A 285 -14.29 14.33 1.02
C SER A 285 -15.08 13.94 -0.23
N GLY A 286 -14.41 13.54 -1.30
CA GLY A 286 -15.01 13.18 -2.59
C GLY A 286 -15.69 14.36 -3.32
N ALA A 287 -15.69 15.54 -2.72
CA ALA A 287 -16.25 16.76 -3.27
C ALA A 287 -15.14 17.79 -3.50
N LYS A 288 -15.10 18.40 -4.68
CA LYS A 288 -14.17 19.48 -4.95
C LYS A 288 -14.38 20.62 -3.95
N GLY A 289 -13.32 20.95 -3.18
CA GLY A 289 -13.36 21.95 -2.12
C GLY A 289 -14.00 21.46 -0.82
N GLY A 290 -14.11 20.14 -0.61
CA GLY A 290 -14.45 19.54 0.69
C GLY A 290 -13.20 19.41 1.57
N ASP A 291 -13.44 19.14 2.85
CA ASP A 291 -12.37 18.91 3.82
C ASP A 291 -11.86 17.48 3.70
N ASP A 292 -10.57 17.30 3.64
CA ASP A 292 -9.89 16.01 3.69
C ASP A 292 -9.36 15.74 5.09
N PHE A 293 -9.22 14.47 5.45
CA PHE A 293 -8.89 14.07 6.80
C PHE A 293 -7.84 12.97 6.85
N LEU A 294 -7.13 12.92 7.98
CA LEU A 294 -6.41 11.74 8.44
C LEU A 294 -7.13 11.23 9.70
N TYR A 295 -7.35 9.93 9.75
CA TYR A 295 -7.91 9.24 10.90
C TYR A 295 -6.88 8.32 11.54
N THR A 296 -6.87 8.25 12.88
CA THR A 296 -6.15 7.20 13.59
C THR A 296 -7.10 6.46 14.52
N PHE A 297 -7.09 5.14 14.43
CA PHE A 297 -7.88 4.21 15.23
C PHE A 297 -6.95 3.54 16.24
N ASP A 298 -7.39 3.43 17.48
CA ASP A 298 -6.76 2.56 18.46
C ASP A 298 -7.33 1.15 18.29
N ALA A 299 -6.48 0.20 17.97
CA ALA A 299 -6.87 -1.18 17.75
C ALA A 299 -6.50 -2.10 18.93
N SER A 300 -5.88 -1.58 19.99
CA SER A 300 -5.40 -2.35 21.13
C SER A 300 -6.50 -3.05 21.94
N GLY A 301 -7.75 -2.57 21.85
CA GLY A 301 -8.91 -3.18 22.50
C GLY A 301 -9.76 -4.07 21.60
N ALA A 302 -9.33 -4.31 20.35
CA ALA A 302 -10.14 -5.01 19.36
C ALA A 302 -10.48 -6.45 19.76
N GLU A 303 -9.54 -7.18 20.38
CA GLU A 303 -9.75 -8.53 20.92
C GLU A 303 -10.82 -8.60 22.01
N ASP A 304 -10.92 -7.54 22.81
CA ASP A 304 -11.92 -7.40 23.89
C ASP A 304 -13.26 -6.82 23.37
N GLY A 305 -13.35 -6.50 22.08
CA GLY A 305 -14.51 -5.86 21.47
C GLY A 305 -14.66 -4.39 21.85
N GLU A 306 -13.58 -3.74 22.30
CA GLU A 306 -13.54 -2.33 22.67
C GLU A 306 -13.07 -1.49 21.47
N PHE A 307 -13.96 -0.68 20.92
CA PHE A 307 -13.71 0.14 19.74
C PHE A 307 -14.02 1.61 20.04
N GLU A 308 -13.01 2.41 20.20
CA GLU A 308 -13.14 3.85 20.38
C GLU A 308 -13.42 4.59 19.05
N ASN A 309 -13.93 5.81 19.13
CA ASN A 309 -14.02 6.66 17.94
C ASN A 309 -12.62 7.11 17.52
N PRO A 310 -12.37 7.17 16.19
CA PRO A 310 -11.07 7.60 15.70
C PRO A 310 -10.76 9.05 16.05
N VAL A 311 -9.47 9.34 16.18
CA VAL A 311 -8.99 10.72 16.14
C VAL A 311 -9.09 11.21 14.70
N LYS A 312 -9.75 12.35 14.50
CA LYS A 312 -9.94 12.98 13.20
C LYS A 312 -9.07 14.23 13.10
N ILE A 313 -8.22 14.29 12.07
CA ILE A 313 -7.31 15.41 11.84
C ILE A 313 -7.63 16.00 10.46
N GLU A 314 -8.00 17.26 10.40
CA GLU A 314 -8.26 17.96 9.13
C GLU A 314 -6.96 18.23 8.39
N LEU A 315 -6.94 17.94 7.09
CA LEU A 315 -5.80 18.08 6.20
C LEU A 315 -6.03 19.25 5.24
N PRO A 316 -5.07 20.19 5.10
CA PRO A 316 -5.13 21.16 4.02
C PRO A 316 -4.85 20.49 2.67
N GLY A 317 -5.56 20.95 1.63
CA GLY A 317 -5.43 20.42 0.27
C GLY A 317 -6.66 19.66 -0.19
N GLU A 318 -6.57 19.02 -1.34
CA GLU A 318 -7.68 18.27 -1.95
C GLU A 318 -7.21 16.89 -2.42
N ASP A 319 -8.06 15.88 -2.20
CA ASP A 319 -7.91 14.50 -2.69
C ASP A 319 -6.73 13.76 -2.03
N THR A 320 -6.81 13.57 -0.70
CA THR A 320 -5.81 12.79 0.05
C THR A 320 -5.87 11.31 -0.32
N HIS A 321 -4.70 10.69 -0.61
CA HIS A 321 -4.69 9.30 -1.06
C HIS A 321 -3.62 8.42 -0.42
N GLY A 322 -2.33 8.67 -0.65
CA GLY A 322 -1.25 7.92 -0.01
C GLY A 322 -1.01 8.37 1.44
N ALA A 323 -0.69 7.45 2.33
CA ALA A 323 -0.28 7.76 3.70
C ALA A 323 0.80 6.79 4.17
N VAL A 324 1.88 7.34 4.74
CA VAL A 324 3.00 6.58 5.32
C VAL A 324 3.37 7.15 6.67
N ALA A 325 4.12 6.39 7.48
CA ALA A 325 4.61 6.84 8.77
C ALA A 325 6.12 7.13 8.74
N CYS A 326 6.54 8.20 9.39
CA CYS A 326 7.93 8.58 9.59
C CYS A 326 8.20 8.75 11.08
N THR A 327 9.34 8.26 11.55
CA THR A 327 9.82 8.50 12.92
C THR A 327 10.98 9.48 12.87
N ASP A 328 10.91 10.56 13.68
CA ASP A 328 12.00 11.51 13.77
C ASP A 328 13.17 10.97 14.63
N GLN A 329 14.25 11.76 14.74
CA GLN A 329 15.45 11.37 15.52
C GLN A 329 15.18 11.25 17.03
N ASP A 330 14.09 11.83 17.54
CA ASP A 330 13.69 11.79 18.95
C ASP A 330 12.67 10.65 19.22
N GLY A 331 12.32 9.86 18.20
CA GLY A 331 11.37 8.76 18.28
C GLY A 331 9.90 9.19 18.15
N ASN A 332 9.63 10.45 17.79
CA ASN A 332 8.26 10.92 17.59
C ASN A 332 7.72 10.43 16.24
N LEU A 333 6.46 10.02 16.21
CA LEU A 333 5.80 9.47 15.06
C LEU A 333 5.01 10.55 14.29
N PHE A 334 5.24 10.61 12.99
CA PHE A 334 4.54 11.48 12.05
C PHE A 334 3.86 10.65 10.98
N ALA A 335 2.68 11.09 10.54
CA ALA A 335 2.11 10.64 9.28
C ALA A 335 2.49 11.63 8.17
N ILE A 336 2.74 11.09 6.98
CA ILE A 336 2.98 11.85 5.76
C ILE A 336 1.90 11.44 4.77
N THR A 337 1.10 12.40 4.29
CA THR A 337 0.01 12.12 3.36
C THR A 337 0.17 12.92 2.07
N SER A 338 -0.14 12.28 0.94
CA SER A 338 -0.14 12.92 -0.37
C SER A 338 -1.54 13.42 -0.75
N MET A 339 -1.59 14.58 -1.43
CA MET A 339 -2.82 15.26 -1.87
C MET A 339 -2.80 15.33 -3.40
N ARG A 340 -3.60 14.47 -4.07
CA ARG A 340 -3.52 14.32 -5.53
C ARG A 340 -3.95 15.57 -6.30
N VAL A 341 -5.00 16.26 -5.86
CA VAL A 341 -5.54 17.41 -6.61
C VAL A 341 -4.73 18.66 -6.34
N SER A 342 -4.38 18.95 -5.09
CA SER A 342 -3.56 20.13 -4.74
C SER A 342 -2.06 19.92 -4.99
N ASN A 343 -1.60 18.71 -5.25
CA ASN A 343 -0.17 18.37 -5.45
C ASN A 343 0.71 18.66 -4.21
N ASP A 344 0.14 18.50 -3.03
CA ASP A 344 0.83 18.78 -1.77
C ASP A 344 1.13 17.48 -1.01
N VAL A 345 2.05 17.59 -0.05
CA VAL A 345 2.33 16.58 0.97
C VAL A 345 2.17 17.23 2.33
N ASN A 346 1.36 16.63 3.19
CA ASN A 346 1.14 17.07 4.56
C ASN A 346 1.95 16.22 5.54
N PHE A 347 2.52 16.87 6.54
CA PHE A 347 3.21 16.25 7.67
C PHE A 347 2.37 16.45 8.91
N VAL A 348 1.97 15.35 9.54
CA VAL A 348 1.06 15.33 10.70
C VAL A 348 1.79 14.75 11.89
N ASP A 349 1.90 15.52 12.97
CA ASP A 349 2.39 15.04 14.25
C ASP A 349 1.29 14.21 14.93
N LEU A 350 1.52 12.91 15.05
CA LEU A 350 0.55 11.96 15.62
C LEU A 350 0.48 11.99 17.15
N GLN A 351 1.37 12.69 17.84
CA GLN A 351 1.28 12.90 19.29
C GLN A 351 0.37 14.07 19.62
N THR A 352 0.47 15.14 18.81
CA THR A 352 -0.35 16.35 19.01
C THR A 352 -1.61 16.37 18.14
N ASN A 353 -1.74 15.43 17.20
CA ASN A 353 -2.83 15.33 16.23
C ASN A 353 -2.99 16.61 15.40
N LYS A 354 -1.89 17.14 14.89
CA LYS A 354 -1.88 18.39 14.12
C LYS A 354 -1.02 18.28 12.86
N VAL A 355 -1.50 18.91 11.79
CA VAL A 355 -0.65 19.22 10.65
C VAL A 355 0.41 20.22 11.08
N VAL A 356 1.69 19.86 10.93
CA VAL A 356 2.84 20.68 11.32
C VAL A 356 3.52 21.34 10.13
N ALA A 357 3.33 20.78 8.93
CA ALA A 357 3.82 21.36 7.69
C ALA A 357 3.00 20.87 6.50
N THR A 358 2.97 21.67 5.44
CA THR A 358 2.46 21.31 4.10
C THR A 358 3.48 21.81 3.09
N GLN A 359 3.86 20.95 2.14
CA GLN A 359 4.83 21.30 1.12
C GLN A 359 4.34 20.83 -0.26
N SER A 360 4.42 21.73 -1.25
CA SER A 360 4.02 21.40 -2.61
C SER A 360 5.07 20.54 -3.32
N MET A 361 4.60 19.56 -4.08
CA MET A 361 5.37 18.78 -5.04
C MET A 361 5.42 19.41 -6.44
N ALA A 362 4.59 20.43 -6.72
CA ALA A 362 4.64 21.13 -8.00
C ALA A 362 5.95 21.89 -8.17
N THR A 363 6.66 21.62 -9.26
CA THR A 363 7.98 22.19 -9.58
C THR A 363 8.04 22.58 -11.05
N ASN A 364 9.15 23.19 -11.49
CA ASN A 364 9.37 23.52 -12.90
C ASN A 364 9.63 22.30 -13.80
N PHE A 365 9.96 21.14 -13.23
CA PHE A 365 10.15 19.88 -13.97
C PHE A 365 8.95 18.93 -13.82
N SER A 366 8.01 19.21 -12.92
CA SER A 366 6.76 18.48 -12.71
C SER A 366 5.68 19.45 -12.25
N LEU A 367 4.91 19.98 -13.19
CA LEU A 367 3.94 21.05 -12.91
C LEU A 367 2.67 20.52 -12.24
N ASP A 368 2.30 19.27 -12.56
CA ASP A 368 1.08 18.60 -12.05
C ASP A 368 1.39 17.16 -11.68
N PRO A 369 2.19 16.88 -10.61
CA PRO A 369 2.70 15.56 -10.28
C PRO A 369 1.62 14.53 -9.92
N LYS A 370 0.51 14.95 -9.30
CA LYS A 370 -0.57 14.07 -8.81
C LYS A 370 -0.03 12.90 -7.96
N PRO A 371 0.57 13.19 -6.80
CA PRO A 371 1.12 12.17 -5.92
C PRO A 371 -0.01 11.26 -5.41
N ASP A 372 0.18 9.94 -5.58
CA ASP A 372 -0.83 8.93 -5.26
C ASP A 372 -0.35 7.98 -4.15
N VAL A 373 -0.33 6.68 -4.41
CA VAL A 373 0.13 5.68 -3.44
C VAL A 373 1.62 5.89 -3.15
N ALA A 374 1.98 5.75 -1.89
CA ALA A 374 3.34 5.97 -1.42
C ALA A 374 3.77 4.88 -0.45
N ASP A 375 5.09 4.63 -0.41
CA ASP A 375 5.74 3.83 0.60
C ASP A 375 7.06 4.47 1.04
N ILE A 376 7.61 4.06 2.19
CA ILE A 376 8.77 4.70 2.80
C ILE A 376 9.74 3.68 3.39
N LEU A 377 11.04 3.87 3.13
CA LEU A 377 12.11 3.15 3.78
C LEU A 377 13.11 4.13 4.38
N GLY A 378 13.21 4.13 5.70
CA GLY A 378 14.03 5.11 6.42
C GLY A 378 13.57 6.54 6.15
N LYS A 379 14.40 7.32 5.46
CA LYS A 379 14.11 8.71 5.06
C LYS A 379 13.85 8.87 3.55
N LYS A 380 13.71 7.77 2.83
CA LYS A 380 13.33 7.78 1.42
C LYS A 380 11.87 7.39 1.28
N MET A 381 11.07 8.30 0.80
CA MET A 381 9.66 8.08 0.47
C MET A 381 9.53 7.99 -1.04
N PHE A 382 8.90 6.94 -1.51
CA PHE A 382 8.62 6.67 -2.90
C PHE A 382 7.14 6.92 -3.16
N ILE A 383 6.81 7.71 -4.18
CA ILE A 383 5.43 8.08 -4.49
C ILE A 383 5.14 7.84 -5.96
N ALA A 384 4.08 7.10 -6.26
CA ALA A 384 3.56 6.97 -7.61
C ALA A 384 2.95 8.30 -8.09
N LEU A 385 3.36 8.77 -9.26
CA LEU A 385 2.80 9.96 -9.90
C LEU A 385 1.88 9.56 -11.03
N ARG A 386 0.61 10.03 -10.98
CA ARG A 386 -0.42 9.62 -11.93
C ARG A 386 -0.14 10.06 -13.37
N GLY A 387 -0.63 9.26 -14.29
CA GLY A 387 -0.51 9.51 -15.72
C GLY A 387 -1.34 10.68 -16.25
N HIS A 388 -1.09 11.06 -17.52
CA HIS A 388 -1.82 12.13 -18.19
C HIS A 388 -3.32 11.85 -18.30
N LYS A 389 -3.71 10.57 -18.40
CA LYS A 389 -5.08 10.06 -18.46
C LYS A 389 -5.29 8.97 -17.43
N PRO A 390 -5.56 9.31 -16.16
CA PRO A 390 -5.77 8.30 -15.13
C PRO A 390 -6.92 7.36 -15.48
N LEU A 391 -6.71 6.07 -15.26
CA LEU A 391 -7.68 5.01 -15.58
C LEU A 391 -8.63 4.69 -14.43
N THR A 392 -8.24 5.06 -13.22
CA THR A 392 -8.98 4.83 -11.97
C THR A 392 -8.90 6.07 -11.09
N ALA A 393 -9.73 6.13 -10.04
CA ALA A 393 -9.82 7.23 -9.08
C ALA A 393 -10.13 8.58 -9.76
N ILE A 394 -9.16 9.47 -9.91
CA ILE A 394 -9.32 10.80 -10.52
C ILE A 394 -9.46 10.77 -12.05
N GLY A 395 -9.99 9.69 -12.62
CA GLY A 395 -10.00 9.41 -14.07
C GLY A 395 -10.64 10.46 -14.99
N SER A 396 -11.33 11.47 -14.46
CA SER A 396 -11.85 12.59 -15.24
C SER A 396 -10.88 13.76 -15.40
N LEU A 397 -9.76 13.75 -14.69
CA LEU A 397 -8.79 14.85 -14.67
C LEU A 397 -7.63 14.54 -15.62
N GLU A 398 -7.76 14.93 -16.89
CA GLU A 398 -6.64 14.85 -17.85
C GLU A 398 -5.75 16.09 -17.75
N SER A 399 -4.42 15.92 -17.84
CA SER A 399 -3.47 17.04 -17.91
C SER A 399 -2.23 16.66 -18.70
N ALA A 400 -1.78 17.58 -19.59
CA ALA A 400 -0.54 17.42 -20.34
C ALA A 400 0.71 17.70 -19.49
N ASP A 401 0.54 18.35 -18.35
CA ASP A 401 1.64 18.82 -17.47
C ASP A 401 2.08 17.75 -16.46
N ARG A 402 1.56 16.53 -16.57
CA ARG A 402 1.90 15.41 -15.69
C ARG A 402 3.21 14.72 -16.08
N THR A 403 3.82 14.12 -15.09
CA THR A 403 5.08 13.39 -15.22
C THR A 403 4.93 11.99 -14.62
N PRO A 404 4.26 11.06 -15.33
CA PRO A 404 4.00 9.72 -14.81
C PRO A 404 5.29 8.99 -14.48
N GLY A 405 5.37 8.43 -13.28
CA GLY A 405 6.57 7.77 -12.78
C GLY A 405 6.56 7.55 -11.28
N VAL A 406 7.74 7.41 -10.71
CA VAL A 406 7.97 7.33 -9.27
C VAL A 406 8.84 8.51 -8.85
N ALA A 407 8.34 9.33 -7.92
CA ALA A 407 9.13 10.36 -7.25
C ALA A 407 9.82 9.76 -6.01
N VAL A 408 11.09 10.10 -5.81
CA VAL A 408 11.87 9.72 -4.63
C VAL A 408 12.10 10.96 -3.77
N LEU A 409 11.38 11.07 -2.66
CA LEU A 409 11.50 12.20 -1.75
C LEU A 409 12.49 11.87 -0.63
N THR A 410 13.42 12.79 -0.37
CA THR A 410 14.26 12.70 0.82
C THR A 410 13.61 13.46 1.97
N ILE A 411 13.10 12.72 2.95
CA ILE A 411 12.41 13.28 4.12
C ILE A 411 13.46 13.80 5.12
N SER A 412 13.19 14.98 5.69
CA SER A 412 14.05 15.59 6.73
C SER A 412 14.09 14.73 8.01
N ASP A 413 15.14 14.89 8.81
CA ASP A 413 15.34 14.14 10.05
C ASP A 413 14.22 14.37 11.07
N ASP A 414 13.59 15.54 11.06
CA ASP A 414 12.47 15.90 11.91
C ASP A 414 11.09 15.52 11.33
N CYS A 415 11.04 14.80 10.19
CA CYS A 415 9.82 14.37 9.50
C CYS A 415 8.83 15.51 9.18
N LYS A 416 9.32 16.72 8.84
CA LYS A 416 8.45 17.91 8.59
C LYS A 416 8.66 18.56 7.22
N SER A 417 9.56 18.02 6.42
CA SER A 417 9.80 18.51 5.06
C SER A 417 10.42 17.42 4.20
N PHE A 418 10.44 17.67 2.89
CA PHE A 418 11.16 16.82 1.94
C PHE A 418 11.98 17.66 0.96
N ASN A 419 12.96 17.00 0.34
CA ASN A 419 13.62 17.48 -0.86
C ASN A 419 13.34 16.53 -2.01
N TRP A 420 13.08 17.09 -3.20
CA TRP A 420 13.11 16.34 -4.45
C TRP A 420 13.53 17.25 -5.60
N GLU A 421 14.27 16.70 -6.54
CA GLU A 421 14.85 17.38 -7.69
C GLU A 421 14.52 16.60 -8.97
N ALA A 422 14.85 17.13 -10.14
CA ALA A 422 14.59 16.42 -11.40
C ALA A 422 15.28 15.04 -11.50
N LYS A 423 16.41 14.86 -10.81
CA LYS A 423 17.11 13.56 -10.74
C LYS A 423 16.36 12.51 -9.90
N ASP A 424 15.44 12.93 -9.04
CA ASP A 424 14.70 12.09 -8.13
C ASP A 424 13.36 11.58 -8.75
N LEU A 425 13.19 11.75 -10.07
CA LEU A 425 12.03 11.27 -10.83
C LEU A 425 12.42 10.10 -11.74
N ALA A 426 11.96 8.89 -11.42
CA ALA A 426 12.01 7.73 -12.28
C ALA A 426 10.80 7.75 -13.23
N SER A 427 11.02 8.07 -14.51
CA SER A 427 9.94 8.16 -15.50
C SER A 427 9.45 6.77 -15.91
N MET A 428 8.14 6.60 -16.03
CA MET A 428 7.50 5.38 -16.57
C MET A 428 7.04 5.57 -18.03
N THR A 429 7.63 6.49 -18.75
CA THR A 429 7.30 6.75 -20.17
C THR A 429 7.99 5.82 -21.15
N ASP A 430 8.94 5.01 -20.68
CA ASP A 430 9.84 4.19 -21.52
C ASP A 430 9.14 3.03 -22.25
N SER A 431 7.88 2.75 -21.93
CA SER A 431 7.11 1.70 -22.61
C SER A 431 6.88 1.97 -24.10
N GLY A 432 7.14 3.18 -24.58
CA GLY A 432 6.86 3.60 -25.96
C GLY A 432 5.36 3.63 -26.31
N ARG A 433 4.48 3.31 -25.36
CA ARG A 433 3.03 3.30 -25.57
C ARG A 433 2.47 4.72 -25.44
N THR A 434 1.60 5.06 -26.37
CA THR A 434 1.01 6.38 -26.46
C THR A 434 -0.49 6.32 -26.67
N VAL A 435 -1.20 7.35 -26.22
CA VAL A 435 -2.63 7.56 -26.44
C VAL A 435 -2.91 8.97 -26.94
N PRO A 436 -3.97 9.19 -27.72
CA PRO A 436 -4.40 10.54 -28.08
C PRO A 436 -4.78 11.36 -26.84
N PHE A 437 -4.39 12.62 -26.82
CA PHE A 437 -4.74 13.58 -25.77
C PHE A 437 -5.78 14.58 -26.25
N GLY A 438 -6.76 14.86 -25.38
CA GLY A 438 -7.86 15.79 -25.67
C GLY A 438 -8.98 15.20 -26.53
N LEU A 439 -10.12 15.93 -26.60
CA LEU A 439 -11.34 15.49 -27.27
C LEU A 439 -11.24 15.44 -28.80
N THR A 440 -10.28 16.12 -29.40
CA THR A 440 -10.12 16.25 -30.86
C THR A 440 -8.98 15.46 -31.46
N GLY A 441 -8.35 14.54 -30.69
CA GLY A 441 -7.24 13.74 -31.18
C GLY A 441 -5.95 14.54 -31.45
N GLY A 442 -5.68 15.56 -30.61
CA GLY A 442 -4.51 16.44 -30.72
C GLY A 442 -3.16 15.74 -30.51
N SER A 443 -2.34 16.25 -29.61
CA SER A 443 -1.02 15.69 -29.30
C SER A 443 -1.10 14.25 -28.81
N VAL A 444 -0.04 13.47 -29.03
CA VAL A 444 0.11 12.11 -28.53
C VAL A 444 0.92 12.20 -27.20
N ILE A 445 0.43 11.54 -26.18
CA ILE A 445 1.07 11.47 -24.86
C ILE A 445 1.36 10.02 -24.46
N THR A 446 2.24 9.81 -23.48
CA THR A 446 2.45 8.46 -22.93
C THR A 446 1.15 7.88 -22.36
N ALA A 447 0.96 6.58 -22.52
CA ALA A 447 -0.16 5.85 -21.97
C ALA A 447 0.01 5.52 -20.47
N ALA A 448 1.23 5.65 -19.92
CA ALA A 448 1.52 5.25 -18.54
C ALA A 448 0.61 5.93 -17.51
N ASP A 449 0.07 5.14 -16.59
CA ASP A 449 -0.74 5.58 -15.44
C ASP A 449 -0.30 4.81 -14.19
N PRO A 450 0.80 5.22 -13.53
CA PRO A 450 1.26 4.64 -12.29
C PRO A 450 0.22 4.78 -11.18
N HIS A 451 0.07 3.72 -10.35
CA HIS A 451 -0.84 3.76 -9.20
C HIS A 451 -0.25 3.02 -7.99
N GLY A 452 -0.35 1.69 -7.94
CA GLY A 452 0.20 0.89 -6.85
C GLY A 452 1.72 0.96 -6.81
N LEU A 453 2.26 1.10 -5.62
CA LEU A 453 3.70 1.15 -5.36
C LEU A 453 3.99 0.49 -4.03
N GLU A 454 5.12 -0.23 -3.95
CA GLU A 454 5.59 -0.93 -2.77
C GLU A 454 7.11 -0.94 -2.69
N VAL A 455 7.67 -0.79 -1.50
CA VAL A 455 9.07 -1.05 -1.19
C VAL A 455 9.23 -2.49 -0.70
N VAL A 456 9.91 -3.29 -1.46
CA VAL A 456 10.09 -4.73 -1.23
C VAL A 456 11.46 -5.01 -0.64
N ILE A 457 11.51 -5.46 0.62
CA ILE A 457 12.74 -5.90 1.30
C ILE A 457 13.05 -7.35 0.89
N LYS A 458 14.29 -7.60 0.45
CA LYS A 458 14.75 -8.93 -0.03
C LYS A 458 15.45 -9.77 1.03
#